data_d114dbbe9336bb1508013278d2f28542
#
_entry.id   d114dbbe9336bb1508013278d2f28542
#
_cell.length_a   1.000
_cell.length_b   1.000
_cell.length_c   1.000
_cell.angle_alpha   90.00
_cell.angle_beta   90.00
_cell.angle_gamma   90.00
#
_symmetry.space_group_name_H-M   'P 1'
#
loop_
_entity.id
_entity.type
_entity.pdbx_description
1 polymer ?
#
loop_
_entity_poly.entity_id
_entity_poly.type
_entity_poly.pdbx_seq_one_letter_code
_entity_poly.pdbx_strand_id
1 'polypeptide(L)'
;LRIMNYPFDLSILTDLLIASLLKYLSIKGFALMYDQLELIAKAIVTDNFLSSISNTGIEKSIFDSRIEEYVLMLKNRCFGFKTIGIVSFERGAEYLSEATEIILSFKEKFDGRKLKPEYDWDRDIYQELDTFLKKNTDVNYKYQLMLEAPLSIAFATGRILDPKSRISAFPSNPDPLHKSEIWNIEDSYDATFIDFDVRDERIDINESDTCLIVSITRNIEDNVNEYISDSGLKIGRMITLTIGGKGPSFDSIQNAAHAKNLVQQVVESLAKRSTVERRATVHIFVSAPNAFMFLLGQRSRGFGNCVLYEFDLEAKDTGTYSPSFKKLP
;
A
#
# COMPACT_ATOMS: atom_id res chain seq x y z
N LEU A 1 20.91 29.56 23.65
CA LEU A 1 20.47 28.82 24.83
C LEU A 1 21.72 28.42 25.62
N ARG A 2 21.99 29.06 26.77
CA ARG A 2 23.01 28.60 27.76
C ARG A 2 22.32 27.49 28.59
N ILE A 3 22.69 26.25 28.36
CA ILE A 3 22.28 25.15 29.24
C ILE A 3 23.26 25.14 30.41
N MET A 4 22.79 25.59 31.57
CA MET A 4 23.53 25.42 32.81
C MET A 4 23.48 23.95 33.25
N ASN A 5 24.63 23.45 33.78
CA ASN A 5 24.77 22.09 34.31
C ASN A 5 23.86 21.88 35.53
N TYR A 6 22.65 21.42 35.32
CA TYR A 6 21.79 20.82 36.34
C TYR A 6 21.45 19.41 35.91
N PRO A 7 21.31 18.47 36.85
CA PRO A 7 20.85 17.11 36.55
C PRO A 7 19.35 17.19 36.21
N PHE A 8 19.04 17.52 34.98
CA PHE A 8 17.67 17.50 34.49
C PHE A 8 17.30 16.09 34.01
N ASP A 9 16.08 15.70 34.33
CA ASP A 9 15.44 14.56 33.70
C ASP A 9 15.39 14.80 32.18
N LEU A 10 15.97 13.88 31.43
CA LEU A 10 16.08 14.00 29.96
C LEU A 10 14.71 14.14 29.28
N SER A 11 13.65 13.60 29.91
CA SER A 11 12.28 13.69 29.42
C SER A 11 11.74 15.12 29.46
N ILE A 12 11.96 15.84 30.54
CA ILE A 12 11.53 17.23 30.73
C ILE A 12 12.24 18.16 29.74
N LEU A 13 13.54 17.91 29.49
CA LEU A 13 14.30 18.68 28.50
C LEU A 13 13.75 18.44 27.08
N THR A 14 13.41 17.21 26.76
CA THR A 14 12.83 16.83 25.46
C THR A 14 11.49 17.55 25.24
N ASP A 15 10.60 17.56 26.21
CA ASP A 15 9.29 18.22 26.12
C ASP A 15 9.42 19.75 25.97
N LEU A 16 10.34 20.36 26.69
CA LEU A 16 10.63 21.80 26.56
C LEU A 16 11.20 22.16 25.17
N LEU A 17 12.05 21.30 24.62
CA LEU A 17 12.61 21.46 23.27
C LEU A 17 11.54 21.32 22.20
N ILE A 18 10.67 20.31 22.33
CA ILE A 18 9.51 20.13 21.44
C ILE A 18 8.62 21.36 21.48
N ALA A 19 8.25 21.85 22.65
CA ALA A 19 7.41 23.03 22.81
C ALA A 19 8.05 24.31 22.21
N SER A 20 9.37 24.44 22.36
CA SER A 20 10.13 25.59 21.80
C SER A 20 10.21 25.53 20.27
N LEU A 21 10.40 24.33 19.71
CA LEU A 21 10.40 24.08 18.27
C LEU A 21 9.01 24.29 17.67
N LEU A 22 7.96 23.82 18.32
CA LEU A 22 6.57 24.07 17.92
C LEU A 22 6.28 25.56 17.81
N LYS A 23 6.66 26.34 18.83
CA LYS A 23 6.50 27.78 18.82
C LYS A 23 7.29 28.45 17.69
N TYR A 24 8.52 28.00 17.46
CA TYR A 24 9.37 28.51 16.40
C TYR A 24 8.77 28.22 15.01
N LEU A 25 8.34 26.98 14.74
CA LEU A 25 7.74 26.55 13.47
C LEU A 25 6.43 27.31 13.20
N SER A 26 5.63 27.54 14.24
CA SER A 26 4.39 28.32 14.15
C SER A 26 4.65 29.79 13.80
N ILE A 27 5.68 30.43 14.39
CA ILE A 27 6.06 31.83 14.12
C ILE A 27 6.61 31.97 12.69
N LYS A 28 7.32 30.97 12.16
CA LYS A 28 7.87 31.00 10.80
C LYS A 28 6.79 30.84 9.72
N GLY A 29 5.51 30.63 10.10
CA GLY A 29 4.39 30.63 9.18
C GLY A 29 4.34 29.40 8.27
N PHE A 30 4.88 28.25 8.73
CA PHE A 30 4.68 26.99 8.05
C PHE A 30 3.17 26.68 8.08
N ALA A 31 2.55 26.59 6.90
CA ALA A 31 1.14 26.25 6.74
C ALA A 31 0.92 24.76 7.01
N LEU A 32 1.13 24.33 8.25
CA LEU A 32 1.00 22.96 8.71
C LEU A 32 0.04 22.92 9.91
N MET A 33 -0.72 21.84 10.04
CA MET A 33 -1.56 21.62 11.20
C MET A 33 -0.70 21.38 12.45
N TYR A 34 -1.24 21.67 13.64
CA TYR A 34 -0.51 21.55 14.91
C TYR A 34 0.12 20.16 15.11
N ASP A 35 -0.62 19.10 14.81
CA ASP A 35 -0.16 17.72 14.95
C ASP A 35 1.02 17.39 14.01
N GLN A 36 1.03 17.98 12.81
CA GLN A 36 2.13 17.88 11.87
C GLN A 36 3.38 18.61 12.38
N LEU A 37 3.20 19.78 12.96
CA LEU A 37 4.29 20.53 13.59
C LEU A 37 4.87 19.78 14.79
N GLU A 38 4.02 19.11 15.58
CA GLU A 38 4.44 18.28 16.71
C GLU A 38 5.27 17.06 16.27
N LEU A 39 4.85 16.37 15.19
CA LEU A 39 5.61 15.28 14.60
C LEU A 39 6.99 15.74 14.10
N ILE A 40 7.06 16.90 13.44
CA ILE A 40 8.31 17.49 13.00
C ILE A 40 9.21 17.81 14.20
N ALA A 41 8.66 18.45 15.23
CA ALA A 41 9.41 18.79 16.43
C ALA A 41 9.95 17.54 17.13
N LYS A 42 9.13 16.49 17.28
CA LYS A 42 9.54 15.19 17.83
C LYS A 42 10.65 14.55 16.99
N ALA A 43 10.52 14.52 15.67
CA ALA A 43 11.54 13.97 14.78
C ALA A 43 12.88 14.73 14.87
N ILE A 44 12.85 16.05 14.92
CA ILE A 44 14.06 16.88 15.09
C ILE A 44 14.76 16.56 16.41
N VAL A 45 14.00 16.36 17.49
CA VAL A 45 14.55 16.04 18.81
C VAL A 45 15.13 14.63 18.85
N THR A 46 14.48 13.66 18.21
CA THR A 46 14.90 12.24 18.24
C THR A 46 16.05 11.92 17.29
N ASP A 47 16.26 12.69 16.24
CA ASP A 47 17.20 12.40 15.14
C ASP A 47 18.64 12.88 15.44
N ASN A 48 19.07 12.88 16.70
CA ASN A 48 20.42 13.33 17.12
C ASN A 48 20.85 14.73 16.61
N PHE A 49 19.91 15.52 16.05
CA PHE A 49 20.20 16.88 15.60
C PHE A 49 20.77 17.72 16.75
N LEU A 50 20.25 17.52 17.95
CA LEU A 50 20.71 18.22 19.16
C LEU A 50 22.05 17.71 19.70
N SER A 51 22.43 16.47 19.42
CA SER A 51 23.76 15.93 19.79
C SER A 51 24.89 16.54 18.97
N SER A 52 24.57 17.08 17.78
CA SER A 52 25.53 17.82 16.93
C SER A 52 25.71 19.29 17.34
N ILE A 53 24.86 19.79 18.24
CA ILE A 53 25.02 21.12 18.84
C ILE A 53 26.05 20.97 19.96
N SER A 54 27.30 21.27 19.64
CA SER A 54 28.38 21.23 20.62
C SER A 54 28.09 22.22 21.78
N ASN A 55 28.71 21.99 22.94
CA ASN A 55 28.60 22.84 24.14
C ASN A 55 28.95 24.34 23.94
N THR A 56 29.34 24.73 22.74
CA THR A 56 29.75 26.09 22.37
C THR A 56 28.67 26.97 21.76
N GLY A 57 27.48 26.42 21.50
CA GLY A 57 26.37 27.12 20.86
C GLY A 57 26.49 27.17 19.33
N ILE A 58 25.39 27.35 18.64
CA ILE A 58 25.31 27.58 17.19
C ILE A 58 24.87 29.03 16.93
N GLU A 59 25.43 29.69 15.92
CA GLU A 59 24.87 30.93 15.41
C GLU A 59 23.43 30.77 14.98
N LYS A 60 22.61 31.75 15.33
CA LYS A 60 21.17 31.71 15.05
C LYS A 60 20.86 31.47 13.56
N SER A 61 21.65 32.08 12.66
CA SER A 61 21.51 31.95 11.21
C SER A 61 21.72 30.50 10.73
N ILE A 62 22.74 29.83 11.29
CA ILE A 62 23.04 28.41 10.98
C ILE A 62 21.95 27.49 11.55
N PHE A 63 21.46 27.79 12.76
CA PHE A 63 20.36 27.07 13.36
C PHE A 63 19.08 27.19 12.53
N ASP A 64 18.71 28.42 12.15
CA ASP A 64 17.53 28.73 11.34
C ASP A 64 17.60 27.99 9.99
N SER A 65 18.74 28.05 9.30
CA SER A 65 18.94 27.36 8.01
C SER A 65 18.81 25.84 8.13
N ARG A 66 19.39 25.22 9.16
CA ARG A 66 19.29 23.77 9.38
C ARG A 66 17.86 23.34 9.73
N ILE A 67 17.14 24.13 10.51
CA ILE A 67 15.72 23.87 10.81
C ILE A 67 14.91 23.96 9.53
N GLU A 68 15.14 24.95 8.67
CA GLU A 68 14.44 25.10 7.40
C GLU A 68 14.72 23.92 6.46
N GLU A 69 15.98 23.49 6.34
CA GLU A 69 16.34 22.28 5.56
C GLU A 69 15.67 21.02 6.11
N TYR A 70 15.68 20.84 7.45
CA TYR A 70 15.08 19.67 8.08
C TYR A 70 13.55 19.67 7.94
N VAL A 71 12.92 20.82 8.11
CA VAL A 71 11.47 20.99 7.88
C VAL A 71 11.12 20.71 6.42
N LEU A 72 11.93 21.20 5.46
CA LEU A 72 11.72 20.94 4.05
C LEU A 72 11.89 19.45 3.73
N MET A 73 12.90 18.80 4.29
CA MET A 73 13.13 17.36 4.15
C MET A 73 11.97 16.54 4.73
N LEU A 74 11.51 16.85 5.93
CA LEU A 74 10.37 16.18 6.56
C LEU A 74 9.06 16.50 5.85
N LYS A 75 8.87 17.76 5.42
CA LYS A 75 7.70 18.14 4.61
C LYS A 75 7.64 17.34 3.30
N ASN A 76 8.79 17.14 2.66
CA ASN A 76 8.87 16.33 1.45
C ASN A 76 8.70 14.83 1.75
N ARG A 77 9.20 14.33 2.89
CA ARG A 77 9.06 12.92 3.29
C ARG A 77 7.68 12.59 3.87
N CYS A 78 7.15 13.44 4.75
CA CYS A 78 5.96 13.13 5.54
C CYS A 78 4.71 13.92 5.12
N PHE A 79 4.85 15.09 4.48
CA PHE A 79 3.74 16.02 4.18
C PHE A 79 3.69 16.50 2.73
N GLY A 80 4.59 16.00 1.88
CA GLY A 80 4.53 16.25 0.43
C GLY A 80 3.43 15.48 -0.28
N PHE A 81 2.67 14.67 0.45
CA PHE A 81 1.61 13.83 -0.08
C PHE A 81 0.24 14.35 0.33
N LYS A 82 -0.67 14.45 -0.63
CA LYS A 82 -2.10 14.49 -0.33
C LYS A 82 -2.55 13.09 0.05
N THR A 83 -3.41 12.96 1.04
CA THR A 83 -3.86 11.68 1.54
C THR A 83 -5.24 11.33 0.97
N ILE A 84 -5.35 10.14 0.37
CA ILE A 84 -6.60 9.59 -0.14
C ILE A 84 -6.91 8.28 0.57
N GLY A 85 -8.07 8.21 1.20
CA GLY A 85 -8.62 7.01 1.81
C GLY A 85 -9.61 6.30 0.88
N ILE A 86 -9.53 4.97 0.80
CA ILE A 86 -10.55 4.12 0.18
C ILE A 86 -10.96 3.07 1.21
N VAL A 87 -12.22 3.12 1.63
CA VAL A 87 -12.73 2.30 2.72
C VAL A 87 -13.99 1.54 2.30
N SER A 88 -14.04 0.25 2.64
CA SER A 88 -15.25 -0.58 2.50
C SER A 88 -15.58 -1.36 3.77
N PHE A 89 -14.71 -1.34 4.79
CA PHE A 89 -14.93 -2.01 6.07
C PHE A 89 -15.21 -0.97 7.16
N GLU A 90 -16.01 -1.33 8.15
CA GLU A 90 -16.26 -0.45 9.30
C GLU A 90 -15.01 -0.31 10.17
N ARG A 91 -14.27 -1.41 10.33
CA ARG A 91 -13.01 -1.42 11.07
C ARG A 91 -11.97 -0.58 10.32
N GLY A 92 -11.44 0.44 10.98
CA GLY A 92 -10.44 1.36 10.40
C GLY A 92 -11.04 2.61 9.74
N ALA A 93 -12.36 2.67 9.53
CA ALA A 93 -12.99 3.82 8.87
C ALA A 93 -12.87 5.13 9.67
N GLU A 94 -12.95 5.07 11.00
CA GLU A 94 -12.75 6.24 11.86
C GLU A 94 -11.34 6.78 11.73
N TYR A 95 -10.35 5.91 11.86
CA TYR A 95 -8.94 6.28 11.68
C TYR A 95 -8.67 6.89 10.30
N LEU A 96 -9.22 6.30 9.23
CA LEU A 96 -9.05 6.81 7.87
C LEU A 96 -9.72 8.18 7.69
N SER A 97 -10.88 8.42 8.29
CA SER A 97 -11.56 9.72 8.19
C SER A 97 -10.77 10.85 8.84
N GLU A 98 -9.99 10.56 9.86
CA GLU A 98 -9.11 11.52 10.54
C GLU A 98 -7.77 11.69 9.81
N ALA A 99 -7.25 10.61 9.20
CA ALA A 99 -5.93 10.57 8.60
C ALA A 99 -5.91 10.98 7.12
N THR A 100 -7.06 11.10 6.44
CA THR A 100 -7.13 11.39 5.01
C THR A 100 -7.84 12.70 4.70
N GLU A 101 -7.29 13.46 3.71
CA GLU A 101 -7.91 14.69 3.22
C GLU A 101 -9.15 14.41 2.37
N ILE A 102 -9.14 13.29 1.65
CA ILE A 102 -10.18 12.90 0.70
C ILE A 102 -10.47 11.41 0.90
N ILE A 103 -11.74 11.05 1.06
CA ILE A 103 -12.13 9.66 1.29
C ILE A 103 -13.23 9.20 0.33
N LEU A 104 -13.07 7.99 -0.20
CA LEU A 104 -14.12 7.24 -0.89
C LEU A 104 -14.58 6.10 0.00
N SER A 105 -15.87 6.07 0.33
CA SER A 105 -16.47 5.05 1.19
C SER A 105 -17.43 4.17 0.42
N PHE A 106 -17.16 2.89 0.41
CA PHE A 106 -18.04 1.84 -0.10
C PHE A 106 -18.78 1.07 1.02
N LYS A 107 -18.68 1.50 2.28
CA LYS A 107 -19.24 0.77 3.43
C LYS A 107 -20.70 0.35 3.26
N GLU A 108 -21.54 1.22 2.70
CA GLU A 108 -22.94 0.92 2.48
C GLU A 108 -23.17 -0.20 1.47
N LYS A 109 -22.19 -0.45 0.58
CA LYS A 109 -22.28 -1.47 -0.47
C LYS A 109 -21.80 -2.85 -0.01
N PHE A 110 -21.13 -2.92 1.14
CA PHE A 110 -20.59 -4.16 1.69
C PHE A 110 -21.36 -4.60 2.94
N ASP A 111 -21.42 -5.90 3.13
CA ASP A 111 -21.77 -6.56 4.38
C ASP A 111 -20.54 -7.33 4.85
N GLY A 112 -19.91 -6.85 5.94
CA GLY A 112 -18.59 -7.30 6.32
C GLY A 112 -17.59 -7.14 5.16
N ARG A 113 -17.10 -8.24 4.61
CA ARG A 113 -16.17 -8.26 3.47
C ARG A 113 -16.84 -8.56 2.13
N LYS A 114 -18.11 -8.86 2.12
CA LYS A 114 -18.86 -9.29 0.96
C LYS A 114 -19.62 -8.15 0.31
N LEU A 115 -19.51 -8.02 -1.00
CA LEU A 115 -20.34 -7.10 -1.76
C LEU A 115 -21.80 -7.57 -1.66
N LYS A 116 -22.72 -6.66 -1.30
CA LYS A 116 -24.15 -6.95 -1.23
C LYS A 116 -24.71 -7.32 -2.61
N PRO A 117 -25.68 -8.24 -2.71
CA PRO A 117 -26.13 -8.82 -3.97
C PRO A 117 -26.77 -7.81 -4.94
N GLU A 118 -27.24 -6.66 -4.45
CA GLU A 118 -27.80 -5.59 -5.28
C GLU A 118 -26.73 -4.78 -6.04
N TYR A 119 -25.47 -4.89 -5.67
CA TYR A 119 -24.34 -4.19 -6.31
C TYR A 119 -23.50 -5.12 -7.17
N ASP A 120 -22.90 -4.52 -8.19
CA ASP A 120 -22.01 -5.20 -9.14
C ASP A 120 -20.59 -4.59 -9.09
N TRP A 121 -19.57 -5.44 -9.12
CA TRP A 121 -18.18 -5.01 -9.03
C TRP A 121 -17.75 -4.09 -10.18
N ASP A 122 -18.14 -4.40 -11.42
CA ASP A 122 -17.71 -3.63 -12.58
C ASP A 122 -18.53 -2.34 -12.72
N ARG A 123 -19.85 -2.41 -12.49
CA ARG A 123 -20.77 -1.28 -12.64
C ARG A 123 -20.73 -0.31 -11.46
N ASP A 124 -20.80 -0.83 -10.21
CA ASP A 124 -21.07 0.01 -9.04
C ASP A 124 -19.79 0.33 -8.25
N ILE A 125 -18.79 -0.55 -8.29
CA ILE A 125 -17.53 -0.32 -7.58
C ILE A 125 -16.49 0.30 -8.52
N TYR A 126 -16.21 -0.31 -9.68
CA TYR A 126 -15.16 0.18 -10.56
C TYR A 126 -15.45 1.57 -11.12
N GLN A 127 -16.67 1.83 -11.59
CA GLN A 127 -17.01 3.12 -12.19
C GLN A 127 -16.94 4.27 -11.18
N GLU A 128 -17.40 4.03 -9.94
CA GLU A 128 -17.31 5.04 -8.89
C GLU A 128 -15.85 5.27 -8.46
N LEU A 129 -15.06 4.21 -8.32
CA LEU A 129 -13.63 4.29 -8.02
C LEU A 129 -12.87 5.08 -9.10
N ASP A 130 -13.10 4.76 -10.36
CA ASP A 130 -12.46 5.42 -11.50
C ASP A 130 -12.84 6.92 -11.57
N THR A 131 -14.12 7.23 -11.40
CA THR A 131 -14.62 8.61 -11.38
C THR A 131 -14.02 9.40 -10.21
N PHE A 132 -14.00 8.79 -9.03
CA PHE A 132 -13.44 9.41 -7.83
C PHE A 132 -11.96 9.71 -7.99
N LEU A 133 -11.16 8.73 -8.43
CA LEU A 133 -9.72 8.91 -8.59
C LEU A 133 -9.41 9.96 -9.68
N LYS A 134 -10.06 9.92 -10.82
CA LYS A 134 -9.86 10.91 -11.89
C LYS A 134 -10.22 12.34 -11.46
N LYS A 135 -11.24 12.49 -10.61
CA LYS A 135 -11.67 13.79 -10.09
C LYS A 135 -10.71 14.37 -9.04
N ASN A 136 -10.13 13.49 -8.21
CA ASN A 136 -9.40 13.90 -7.00
C ASN A 136 -7.88 13.75 -7.12
N THR A 137 -7.37 13.33 -8.28
CA THR A 137 -5.90 13.25 -8.51
C THR A 137 -5.47 14.16 -9.65
N ASP A 138 -4.25 14.72 -9.49
CA ASP A 138 -3.61 15.61 -10.44
C ASP A 138 -2.11 15.31 -10.52
N VAL A 139 -1.51 15.45 -11.70
CA VAL A 139 -0.09 15.13 -11.98
C VAL A 139 0.91 15.98 -11.20
N ASN A 140 0.48 17.12 -10.67
CA ASN A 140 1.33 18.05 -9.92
C ASN A 140 1.49 17.67 -8.45
N TYR A 141 0.78 16.65 -7.98
CA TYR A 141 0.82 16.23 -6.57
C TYR A 141 1.26 14.79 -6.44
N LYS A 142 1.81 14.47 -5.26
CA LYS A 142 2.03 13.09 -4.81
C LYS A 142 0.90 12.68 -3.88
N TYR A 143 0.49 11.42 -3.94
CA TYR A 143 -0.63 10.91 -3.15
C TYR A 143 -0.19 9.73 -2.28
N GLN A 144 -0.51 9.80 -1.00
CA GLN A 144 -0.51 8.64 -0.12
C GLN A 144 -1.88 7.98 -0.17
N LEU A 145 -1.91 6.69 -0.47
CA LEU A 145 -3.15 5.91 -0.54
C LEU A 145 -3.28 5.03 0.70
N MET A 146 -4.38 5.19 1.41
CA MET A 146 -4.75 4.39 2.56
C MET A 146 -5.92 3.49 2.16
N LEU A 147 -5.68 2.17 2.06
CA LEU A 147 -6.59 1.20 1.47
C LEU A 147 -7.11 0.22 2.53
N GLU A 148 -8.32 0.44 3.03
CA GLU A 148 -9.04 -0.46 3.94
C GLU A 148 -10.24 -1.09 3.21
N ALA A 149 -9.91 -1.89 2.19
CA ALA A 149 -10.86 -2.44 1.24
C ALA A 149 -10.42 -3.84 0.78
N PRO A 150 -11.29 -4.61 0.08
CA PRO A 150 -10.91 -5.85 -0.58
C PRO A 150 -9.69 -5.69 -1.49
N LEU A 151 -8.92 -6.76 -1.65
CA LEU A 151 -7.70 -6.79 -2.47
C LEU A 151 -7.97 -6.38 -3.92
N SER A 152 -9.15 -6.75 -4.44
CA SER A 152 -9.60 -6.37 -5.78
C SER A 152 -9.73 -4.86 -5.96
N ILE A 153 -10.21 -4.14 -4.94
CA ILE A 153 -10.30 -2.66 -4.98
C ILE A 153 -8.90 -2.06 -4.98
N ALA A 154 -7.97 -2.58 -4.18
CA ALA A 154 -6.59 -2.13 -4.18
C ALA A 154 -5.92 -2.35 -5.55
N PHE A 155 -6.15 -3.51 -6.18
CA PHE A 155 -5.68 -3.81 -7.52
C PHE A 155 -6.27 -2.85 -8.57
N ALA A 156 -7.60 -2.64 -8.55
CA ALA A 156 -8.28 -1.74 -9.47
C ALA A 156 -7.78 -0.29 -9.30
N THR A 157 -7.55 0.16 -8.06
CA THR A 157 -6.93 1.46 -7.76
C THR A 157 -5.57 1.59 -8.43
N GLY A 158 -4.71 0.56 -8.29
CA GLY A 158 -3.41 0.52 -8.94
C GLY A 158 -3.49 0.54 -10.46
N ARG A 159 -4.45 -0.17 -11.05
CA ARG A 159 -4.67 -0.19 -12.50
C ARG A 159 -5.15 1.14 -13.05
N ILE A 160 -6.00 1.86 -12.32
CA ILE A 160 -6.45 3.23 -12.69
C ILE A 160 -5.29 4.21 -12.59
N LEU A 161 -4.50 4.13 -11.51
CA LEU A 161 -3.34 4.97 -11.25
C LEU A 161 -2.02 4.33 -11.76
N ASP A 162 -2.08 3.68 -12.90
CA ASP A 162 -0.90 3.08 -13.53
C ASP A 162 0.11 4.15 -14.01
N PRO A 163 1.33 3.78 -14.40
CA PRO A 163 2.33 4.74 -14.85
C PRO A 163 1.90 5.62 -16.03
N LYS A 164 0.91 5.19 -16.84
CA LYS A 164 0.38 5.99 -17.96
C LYS A 164 -0.51 7.13 -17.48
N SER A 165 -1.10 7.02 -16.30
CA SER A 165 -1.87 8.11 -15.67
C SER A 165 -0.99 9.30 -15.31
N ARG A 166 0.32 9.10 -15.16
CA ARG A 166 1.31 10.07 -14.65
C ARG A 166 1.02 10.57 -13.24
N ILE A 167 0.12 9.91 -12.52
CA ILE A 167 -0.17 10.24 -11.12
C ILE A 167 0.85 9.54 -10.22
N SER A 168 1.53 10.31 -9.38
CA SER A 168 2.44 9.79 -8.37
C SER A 168 1.64 9.37 -7.14
N ALA A 169 1.32 8.09 -7.04
CA ALA A 169 0.54 7.52 -5.95
C ALA A 169 1.29 6.35 -5.29
N PHE A 170 1.34 6.37 -3.97
CA PHE A 170 2.09 5.44 -3.14
C PHE A 170 1.18 4.83 -2.07
N PRO A 171 1.06 3.52 -1.98
CA PRO A 171 0.23 2.89 -0.98
C PRO A 171 0.88 2.98 0.40
N SER A 172 0.06 3.09 1.43
CA SER A 172 0.51 2.90 2.82
C SER A 172 0.34 1.45 3.20
N ASN A 173 1.38 0.89 3.82
CA ASN A 173 1.27 -0.40 4.49
C ASN A 173 0.89 -0.13 5.96
N PRO A 174 -0.24 -0.64 6.48
CA PRO A 174 -0.59 -0.47 7.88
C PRO A 174 0.42 -1.20 8.76
N ASP A 175 1.06 -0.47 9.66
CA ASP A 175 1.86 -1.03 10.74
C ASP A 175 0.93 -1.47 11.88
N PRO A 176 1.13 -2.65 12.51
CA PRO A 176 0.40 -3.08 13.70
C PRO A 176 0.45 -2.09 14.88
N LEU A 177 1.43 -1.20 14.91
CA LEU A 177 1.60 -0.14 15.90
C LEU A 177 0.98 1.20 15.48
N HIS A 178 0.05 1.21 14.51
CA HIS A 178 -0.63 2.40 13.98
C HIS A 178 0.26 3.42 13.27
N LYS A 179 1.45 3.04 12.85
CA LYS A 179 2.28 3.83 11.94
C LYS A 179 2.07 3.32 10.53
N SER A 180 1.38 4.08 9.68
CA SER A 180 1.27 3.75 8.27
C SER A 180 2.57 4.14 7.56
N GLU A 181 3.38 3.17 7.18
CA GLU A 181 4.55 3.39 6.36
C GLU A 181 4.12 3.61 4.89
N ILE A 182 4.59 4.70 4.28
CA ILE A 182 4.38 4.95 2.86
C ILE A 182 5.37 4.09 2.07
N TRP A 183 4.85 3.23 1.21
CA TRP A 183 5.68 2.46 0.31
C TRP A 183 6.10 3.29 -0.90
N ASN A 184 7.12 4.10 -0.69
CA ASN A 184 7.73 4.88 -1.76
C ASN A 184 8.71 3.98 -2.55
N ILE A 185 8.29 3.55 -3.73
CA ILE A 185 9.08 2.69 -4.63
C ILE A 185 10.25 3.42 -5.32
N GLU A 186 10.36 4.73 -5.15
CA GLU A 186 11.48 5.54 -5.65
C GLU A 186 12.69 5.47 -4.72
N ASP A 187 12.50 5.08 -3.45
CA ASP A 187 13.60 4.91 -2.51
C ASP A 187 14.50 3.75 -2.95
N SER A 188 15.80 3.98 -2.94
CA SER A 188 16.79 2.94 -3.24
C SER A 188 17.12 2.17 -1.96
N TYR A 189 17.07 0.85 -2.04
CA TYR A 189 17.48 -0.05 -0.95
C TYR A 189 18.59 -0.96 -1.45
N ASP A 190 19.69 -0.98 -0.73
CA ASP A 190 20.81 -1.87 -0.99
C ASP A 190 20.64 -3.13 -0.13
N ALA A 191 19.71 -4.00 -0.51
CA ALA A 191 19.39 -5.20 0.25
C ALA A 191 19.10 -6.40 -0.68
N THR A 192 19.52 -7.57 -0.22
CA THR A 192 19.11 -8.84 -0.82
C THR A 192 17.74 -9.22 -0.28
N PHE A 193 16.76 -9.35 -1.16
CA PHE A 193 15.40 -9.70 -0.81
C PHE A 193 15.16 -11.20 -0.94
N ILE A 194 14.14 -11.68 -0.24
CA ILE A 194 13.62 -13.03 -0.39
C ILE A 194 12.71 -13.05 -1.61
N ASP A 195 13.00 -13.94 -2.55
CA ASP A 195 12.23 -14.11 -3.78
C ASP A 195 11.06 -15.09 -3.59
N PHE A 196 10.20 -15.18 -4.61
CA PHE A 196 9.22 -16.25 -4.68
C PHE A 196 9.85 -17.58 -5.08
N ASP A 197 9.38 -18.65 -4.45
CA ASP A 197 9.45 -19.98 -5.02
C ASP A 197 8.36 -20.08 -6.09
N VAL A 198 8.77 -20.21 -7.35
CA VAL A 198 7.87 -20.17 -8.49
C VAL A 198 7.66 -21.57 -9.04
N ARG A 199 6.41 -22.01 -9.12
CA ARG A 199 5.99 -23.22 -9.82
C ARG A 199 5.08 -22.84 -10.99
N ASP A 200 5.38 -23.34 -12.18
CA ASP A 200 4.72 -22.98 -13.43
C ASP A 200 4.43 -24.27 -14.21
N GLU A 201 3.17 -24.67 -14.21
CA GLU A 201 2.75 -25.98 -14.68
C GLU A 201 1.64 -25.87 -15.74
N ARG A 202 1.77 -26.69 -16.79
CA ARG A 202 0.71 -26.92 -17.78
C ARG A 202 -0.23 -27.98 -17.24
N ILE A 203 -1.48 -27.58 -16.95
CA ILE A 203 -2.50 -28.47 -16.35
C ILE A 203 -3.30 -29.18 -17.45
N ASP A 204 -3.79 -28.43 -18.44
CA ASP A 204 -4.54 -28.99 -19.56
C ASP A 204 -4.08 -28.33 -20.86
N ILE A 205 -3.72 -29.14 -21.86
CA ILE A 205 -3.25 -28.65 -23.16
C ILE A 205 -4.39 -28.07 -24.01
N ASN A 206 -5.64 -28.47 -23.74
CA ASN A 206 -6.80 -28.04 -24.50
C ASN A 206 -7.38 -26.71 -23.98
N GLU A 207 -7.01 -26.32 -22.78
CA GLU A 207 -7.47 -25.07 -22.14
C GLU A 207 -6.40 -23.99 -22.23
N SER A 208 -6.83 -22.73 -22.21
CA SER A 208 -5.91 -21.58 -22.40
C SER A 208 -5.90 -20.62 -21.22
N ASP A 209 -6.86 -20.69 -20.33
CA ASP A 209 -6.94 -19.82 -19.17
C ASP A 209 -5.80 -20.14 -18.18
N THR A 210 -5.29 -19.10 -17.54
CA THR A 210 -4.18 -19.18 -16.59
C THR A 210 -4.70 -18.91 -15.19
N CYS A 211 -4.42 -19.80 -14.25
CA CYS A 211 -4.59 -19.55 -12.83
C CYS A 211 -3.28 -18.99 -12.25
N LEU A 212 -3.34 -17.82 -11.64
CA LEU A 212 -2.25 -17.20 -10.91
C LEU A 212 -2.56 -17.26 -9.42
N ILE A 213 -1.71 -17.94 -8.65
CA ILE A 213 -1.79 -18.06 -7.19
C ILE A 213 -0.60 -17.35 -6.58
N VAL A 214 -0.84 -16.35 -5.72
CA VAL A 214 0.23 -15.61 -5.03
C VAL A 214 0.02 -15.69 -3.52
N SER A 215 0.93 -16.38 -2.84
CA SER A 215 0.92 -16.63 -1.40
C SER A 215 2.03 -15.85 -0.68
N ILE A 216 1.67 -14.69 -0.09
CA ILE A 216 2.61 -13.82 0.65
C ILE A 216 2.30 -13.81 2.14
N THR A 217 1.04 -13.53 2.52
CA THR A 217 0.65 -13.46 3.94
C THR A 217 0.15 -14.80 4.48
N ARG A 218 -0.37 -15.64 3.62
CA ARG A 218 -0.88 -16.98 3.92
C ARG A 218 -0.74 -17.86 2.70
N ASN A 219 -0.46 -19.15 2.88
CA ASN A 219 -0.57 -20.11 1.79
C ASN A 219 -2.04 -20.34 1.46
N ILE A 220 -2.39 -20.18 0.17
CA ILE A 220 -3.76 -20.29 -0.31
C ILE A 220 -3.94 -21.37 -1.38
N GLU A 221 -2.91 -22.12 -1.70
CA GLU A 221 -2.90 -23.05 -2.83
C GLU A 221 -4.01 -24.11 -2.70
N ASP A 222 -4.14 -24.73 -1.53
CA ASP A 222 -5.13 -25.78 -1.30
C ASP A 222 -6.56 -25.22 -1.45
N ASN A 223 -6.85 -24.05 -0.90
CA ASN A 223 -8.15 -23.40 -1.04
C ASN A 223 -8.48 -23.05 -2.49
N VAL A 224 -7.48 -22.65 -3.28
CA VAL A 224 -7.67 -22.34 -4.71
C VAL A 224 -7.92 -23.61 -5.51
N ASN A 225 -7.18 -24.69 -5.24
CA ASN A 225 -7.37 -25.98 -5.89
C ASN A 225 -8.79 -26.56 -5.60
N GLU A 226 -9.25 -26.47 -4.37
CA GLU A 226 -10.61 -26.85 -3.98
C GLU A 226 -11.64 -26.01 -4.76
N TYR A 227 -11.47 -24.67 -4.79
CA TYR A 227 -12.36 -23.80 -5.54
C TYR A 227 -12.41 -24.13 -7.04
N ILE A 228 -11.27 -24.36 -7.68
CA ILE A 228 -11.20 -24.73 -9.10
C ILE A 228 -11.97 -26.04 -9.35
N SER A 229 -11.79 -27.04 -8.49
CA SER A 229 -12.47 -28.31 -8.58
C SER A 229 -13.99 -28.16 -8.45
N ASP A 230 -14.44 -27.40 -7.45
CA ASP A 230 -15.87 -27.22 -7.14
C ASP A 230 -16.60 -26.34 -8.16
N SER A 231 -15.94 -25.30 -8.64
CA SER A 231 -16.53 -24.36 -9.62
C SER A 231 -16.52 -24.90 -11.05
N GLY A 232 -15.74 -25.95 -11.32
CA GLY A 232 -15.53 -26.47 -12.67
C GLY A 232 -14.77 -25.52 -13.59
N LEU A 233 -13.99 -24.60 -13.02
CA LEU A 233 -13.19 -23.63 -13.76
C LEU A 233 -12.15 -24.34 -14.63
N LYS A 234 -12.10 -24.01 -15.92
CA LYS A 234 -11.22 -24.65 -16.90
C LYS A 234 -9.87 -23.91 -16.95
N ILE A 235 -8.83 -24.54 -16.42
CA ILE A 235 -7.49 -23.97 -16.34
C ILE A 235 -6.51 -24.78 -17.20
N GLY A 236 -5.85 -24.10 -18.14
CA GLY A 236 -4.78 -24.67 -18.96
C GLY A 236 -3.40 -24.58 -18.32
N ARG A 237 -3.14 -23.55 -17.55
CA ARG A 237 -1.85 -23.29 -16.91
C ARG A 237 -2.01 -22.77 -15.49
N MET A 238 -1.23 -23.29 -14.58
CA MET A 238 -1.17 -22.84 -13.19
C MET A 238 0.20 -22.25 -12.89
N ILE A 239 0.22 -21.03 -12.38
CA ILE A 239 1.43 -20.32 -11.95
C ILE A 239 1.26 -20.03 -10.47
N THR A 240 2.04 -20.72 -9.64
CA THR A 240 2.02 -20.57 -8.18
C THR A 240 3.31 -19.88 -7.74
N LEU A 241 3.15 -18.75 -7.03
CA LEU A 241 4.23 -17.99 -6.45
C LEU A 241 4.04 -17.96 -4.93
N THR A 242 4.89 -18.65 -4.21
CA THR A 242 4.89 -18.68 -2.74
C THR A 242 6.14 -17.98 -2.23
N ILE A 243 6.00 -17.03 -1.30
CA ILE A 243 7.17 -16.36 -0.75
C ILE A 243 8.13 -17.37 -0.10
N GLY A 244 9.40 -17.32 -0.47
CA GLY A 244 10.44 -18.21 0.02
C GLY A 244 10.84 -17.97 1.47
N GLY A 245 11.98 -18.51 1.86
CA GLY A 245 12.56 -18.34 3.18
C GLY A 245 11.75 -19.02 4.29
N LYS A 246 11.14 -18.25 5.20
CA LYS A 246 10.30 -18.78 6.29
C LYS A 246 8.87 -19.11 5.83
N GLY A 247 8.54 -18.84 4.56
CA GLY A 247 7.20 -18.99 4.01
C GLY A 247 6.28 -17.81 4.28
N PRO A 248 4.99 -17.94 3.88
CA PRO A 248 4.01 -16.86 3.98
C PRO A 248 3.74 -16.42 5.42
N SER A 249 3.83 -15.09 5.66
CA SER A 249 3.48 -14.45 6.93
C SER A 249 3.15 -12.96 6.70
N PHE A 250 2.57 -12.30 7.70
CA PHE A 250 2.27 -10.87 7.61
C PHE A 250 3.53 -10.01 7.46
N ASP A 251 4.70 -10.49 7.93
CA ASP A 251 5.97 -9.78 7.89
C ASP A 251 6.86 -10.22 6.71
N SER A 252 6.32 -10.97 5.74
CA SER A 252 7.11 -11.50 4.62
C SER A 252 7.63 -10.41 3.68
N ILE A 253 6.93 -9.29 3.55
CA ILE A 253 7.40 -8.14 2.77
C ILE A 253 8.10 -7.14 3.69
N GLN A 254 9.38 -6.90 3.45
CA GLN A 254 10.22 -6.08 4.31
C GLN A 254 10.02 -4.57 4.09
N ASN A 255 9.80 -4.14 2.84
CA ASN A 255 9.66 -2.73 2.45
C ASN A 255 9.11 -2.60 1.02
N ALA A 256 8.97 -1.36 0.55
CA ALA A 256 8.46 -1.03 -0.78
C ALA A 256 9.31 -1.62 -1.93
N ALA A 257 10.64 -1.61 -1.80
CA ALA A 257 11.54 -2.15 -2.83
C ALA A 257 11.40 -3.67 -2.94
N HIS A 258 11.26 -4.36 -1.82
CA HIS A 258 10.96 -5.80 -1.78
C HIS A 258 9.61 -6.10 -2.47
N ALA A 259 8.56 -5.35 -2.14
CA ALA A 259 7.25 -5.48 -2.80
C ALA A 259 7.35 -5.28 -4.32
N LYS A 260 8.10 -4.26 -4.77
CA LYS A 260 8.33 -3.99 -6.19
C LYS A 260 9.06 -5.15 -6.88
N ASN A 261 10.08 -5.74 -6.24
CA ASN A 261 10.78 -6.91 -6.75
C ASN A 261 9.83 -8.11 -6.90
N LEU A 262 9.02 -8.40 -5.89
CA LEU A 262 8.04 -9.48 -5.94
C LEU A 262 6.98 -9.25 -7.03
N VAL A 263 6.48 -8.03 -7.20
CA VAL A 263 5.57 -7.68 -8.31
C VAL A 263 6.23 -7.92 -9.66
N GLN A 264 7.51 -7.59 -9.81
CA GLN A 264 8.24 -7.84 -11.05
C GLN A 264 8.32 -9.33 -11.37
N GLN A 265 8.53 -10.19 -10.37
CA GLN A 265 8.55 -11.65 -10.55
C GLN A 265 7.19 -12.19 -11.01
N VAL A 266 6.06 -11.64 -10.49
CA VAL A 266 4.71 -11.97 -10.99
C VAL A 266 4.57 -11.59 -12.46
N VAL A 267 4.98 -10.37 -12.84
CA VAL A 267 4.92 -9.88 -14.23
C VAL A 267 5.74 -10.77 -15.15
N GLU A 268 6.95 -11.14 -14.77
CA GLU A 268 7.84 -12.00 -15.54
C GLU A 268 7.29 -13.42 -15.70
N SER A 269 6.66 -13.96 -14.66
CA SER A 269 6.01 -15.27 -14.73
C SER A 269 4.84 -15.26 -15.70
N LEU A 270 3.97 -14.23 -15.65
CA LEU A 270 2.87 -14.08 -16.60
C LEU A 270 3.35 -13.79 -18.03
N ALA A 271 4.51 -13.17 -18.21
CA ALA A 271 5.09 -12.90 -19.53
C ALA A 271 5.54 -14.17 -20.28
N LYS A 272 5.74 -15.30 -19.56
CA LYS A 272 6.11 -16.58 -20.17
C LYS A 272 4.94 -17.29 -20.89
N ARG A 273 3.72 -16.77 -20.75
CA ARG A 273 2.52 -17.32 -21.42
C ARG A 273 2.66 -17.22 -22.95
N SER A 274 2.15 -18.23 -23.63
CA SER A 274 2.05 -18.25 -25.11
C SER A 274 1.11 -17.15 -25.61
N THR A 275 1.13 -16.92 -26.93
CA THR A 275 0.24 -15.93 -27.56
C THR A 275 -1.26 -16.26 -27.34
N VAL A 276 -1.61 -17.55 -27.31
CA VAL A 276 -2.99 -17.99 -27.07
C VAL A 276 -3.39 -17.73 -25.62
N GLU A 277 -2.54 -18.11 -24.67
CA GLU A 277 -2.77 -17.87 -23.23
C GLU A 277 -2.83 -16.38 -22.86
N ARG A 278 -2.10 -15.50 -23.58
CA ARG A 278 -2.18 -14.04 -23.37
C ARG A 278 -3.50 -13.43 -23.80
N ARG A 279 -4.25 -14.09 -24.68
CA ARG A 279 -5.59 -13.66 -25.12
C ARG A 279 -6.70 -14.25 -24.29
N ALA A 280 -6.38 -15.29 -23.53
CA ALA A 280 -7.28 -15.97 -22.62
C ALA A 280 -7.34 -15.24 -21.25
N THR A 281 -8.12 -15.75 -20.32
CA THR A 281 -8.33 -15.13 -19.01
C THR A 281 -7.23 -15.51 -18.03
N VAL A 282 -6.81 -14.54 -17.21
CA VAL A 282 -6.00 -14.80 -16.00
C VAL A 282 -6.92 -14.73 -14.79
N HIS A 283 -7.03 -15.84 -14.10
CA HIS A 283 -7.75 -15.98 -12.82
C HIS A 283 -6.76 -15.71 -11.69
N ILE A 284 -6.96 -14.62 -10.94
CA ILE A 284 -5.99 -14.09 -9.98
C ILE A 284 -6.47 -14.32 -8.55
N PHE A 285 -5.73 -15.16 -7.83
CA PHE A 285 -5.94 -15.48 -6.41
C PHE A 285 -4.71 -15.00 -5.63
N VAL A 286 -4.91 -14.13 -4.64
CA VAL A 286 -3.79 -13.51 -3.91
C VAL A 286 -4.07 -13.47 -2.42
N SER A 287 -3.05 -13.75 -1.62
CA SER A 287 -3.00 -13.46 -0.20
C SER A 287 -1.79 -12.55 0.09
N ALA A 288 -2.04 -11.25 0.16
CA ALA A 288 -1.01 -10.21 0.27
C ALA A 288 -1.56 -8.95 0.96
N PRO A 289 -0.69 -8.01 1.37
CA PRO A 289 -1.13 -6.68 1.79
C PRO A 289 -1.75 -5.87 0.62
N ASN A 290 -2.69 -4.96 0.94
CA ASN A 290 -3.29 -4.05 -0.04
C ASN A 290 -2.26 -3.22 -0.82
N ALA A 291 -1.18 -2.82 -0.16
CA ALA A 291 -0.08 -2.11 -0.81
C ALA A 291 0.58 -2.92 -1.94
N PHE A 292 0.79 -4.23 -1.74
CA PHE A 292 1.28 -5.12 -2.80
C PHE A 292 0.28 -5.22 -3.95
N MET A 293 -1.01 -5.37 -3.64
CA MET A 293 -2.07 -5.47 -4.66
C MET A 293 -2.19 -4.20 -5.49
N PHE A 294 -2.03 -3.03 -4.88
CA PHE A 294 -1.96 -1.77 -5.60
C PHE A 294 -0.79 -1.76 -6.59
N LEU A 295 0.41 -2.11 -6.15
CA LEU A 295 1.61 -2.16 -7.01
C LEU A 295 1.44 -3.19 -8.14
N LEU A 296 0.83 -4.33 -7.88
CA LEU A 296 0.50 -5.34 -8.89
C LEU A 296 -0.49 -4.79 -9.91
N GLY A 297 -1.52 -4.07 -9.46
CA GLY A 297 -2.49 -3.38 -10.30
C GLY A 297 -1.84 -2.39 -11.25
N GLN A 298 -0.87 -1.59 -10.79
CA GLN A 298 -0.12 -0.66 -11.62
C GLN A 298 0.63 -1.33 -12.79
N ARG A 299 1.00 -2.61 -12.65
CA ARG A 299 1.73 -3.39 -13.67
C ARG A 299 0.82 -4.30 -14.49
N SER A 300 -0.48 -4.33 -14.22
CA SER A 300 -1.41 -5.34 -14.73
C SER A 300 -1.88 -5.15 -16.18
N ARG A 301 -1.59 -4.03 -16.85
CA ARG A 301 -2.03 -3.80 -18.23
C ARG A 301 -1.53 -4.86 -19.23
N GLY A 302 -0.40 -5.48 -18.94
CA GLY A 302 0.16 -6.57 -19.75
C GLY A 302 -0.46 -7.94 -19.48
N PHE A 303 -1.35 -8.07 -18.51
CA PHE A 303 -1.90 -9.37 -18.10
C PHE A 303 -3.00 -9.87 -19.07
N GLY A 304 -3.63 -8.99 -19.83
CA GLY A 304 -4.79 -9.29 -20.66
C GLY A 304 -6.09 -9.27 -19.82
N ASN A 305 -7.04 -10.12 -20.18
CA ASN A 305 -8.28 -10.26 -19.42
C ASN A 305 -8.00 -10.86 -18.03
N CYS A 306 -8.43 -10.17 -16.98
CA CYS A 306 -8.24 -10.61 -15.60
C CYS A 306 -9.59 -10.76 -14.89
N VAL A 307 -9.71 -11.83 -14.12
CA VAL A 307 -10.75 -12.01 -13.11
C VAL A 307 -10.06 -12.13 -11.76
N LEU A 308 -10.39 -11.24 -10.83
CA LEU A 308 -9.90 -11.31 -9.47
C LEU A 308 -10.88 -12.06 -8.58
N TYR A 309 -10.35 -12.67 -7.55
CA TYR A 309 -11.14 -13.46 -6.60
C TYR A 309 -10.92 -12.97 -5.18
N GLU A 310 -12.04 -12.78 -4.46
CA GLU A 310 -12.03 -12.47 -3.03
C GLU A 310 -12.34 -13.74 -2.22
N PHE A 311 -11.63 -13.91 -1.11
CA PHE A 311 -11.85 -15.02 -0.21
C PHE A 311 -12.97 -14.68 0.78
N ASP A 312 -14.06 -15.45 0.76
CA ASP A 312 -15.20 -15.34 1.66
C ASP A 312 -15.06 -16.39 2.77
N LEU A 313 -14.72 -15.96 3.97
CA LEU A 313 -14.56 -16.81 5.16
C LEU A 313 -15.90 -17.37 5.66
N GLU A 314 -17.02 -16.72 5.34
CA GLU A 314 -18.35 -17.06 5.85
C GLU A 314 -19.10 -18.01 4.91
N ALA A 315 -18.63 -18.15 3.68
CA ALA A 315 -19.23 -19.04 2.70
C ALA A 315 -18.67 -20.46 2.83
N LYS A 316 -19.42 -21.40 3.36
CA LYS A 316 -19.02 -22.77 3.74
C LYS A 316 -18.18 -22.82 5.04
N ASP A 317 -18.05 -23.99 5.61
CA ASP A 317 -17.30 -24.23 6.87
C ASP A 317 -15.80 -23.88 6.77
N THR A 318 -15.21 -23.93 5.59
CA THR A 318 -13.79 -23.66 5.32
C THR A 318 -13.53 -22.36 4.59
N GLY A 319 -14.58 -21.62 4.23
CA GLY A 319 -14.50 -20.46 3.33
C GLY A 319 -14.37 -20.88 1.85
N THR A 320 -14.60 -19.95 0.94
CA THR A 320 -14.42 -20.15 -0.50
C THR A 320 -14.13 -18.84 -1.22
N TYR A 321 -13.81 -18.92 -2.51
CA TYR A 321 -13.62 -17.75 -3.34
C TYR A 321 -14.90 -17.32 -4.07
N SER A 322 -15.00 -16.03 -4.32
CA SER A 322 -16.01 -15.46 -5.24
C SER A 322 -15.33 -14.49 -6.23
N PRO A 323 -15.75 -14.52 -7.51
CA PRO A 323 -15.21 -13.58 -8.49
C PRO A 323 -15.65 -12.16 -8.17
N SER A 324 -14.73 -11.22 -8.30
CA SER A 324 -14.98 -9.79 -8.17
C SER A 324 -15.03 -9.11 -9.55
N PHE A 325 -14.03 -8.28 -9.88
CA PHE A 325 -13.98 -7.66 -11.22
C PHE A 325 -13.77 -8.69 -12.32
N LYS A 326 -14.62 -8.64 -13.36
CA LYS A 326 -14.58 -9.53 -14.53
C LYS A 326 -14.10 -8.82 -15.78
N LYS A 327 -14.20 -7.50 -15.82
CA LYS A 327 -13.86 -6.67 -16.99
C LYS A 327 -13.13 -5.40 -16.55
N LEU A 328 -11.90 -5.55 -16.06
CA LEU A 328 -11.06 -4.38 -15.79
C LEU A 328 -10.53 -3.82 -17.12
N PRO A 329 -10.83 -2.56 -17.49
CA PRO A 329 -10.41 -1.91 -18.73
C PRO A 329 -8.91 -1.66 -18.81
#